data_f4352e6eb0022e5095d91ac879d7f0d2
#
_entry.id   f4352e6eb0022e5095d91ac879d7f0d2
#
_cell.length_a   1.000
_cell.length_b   1.000
_cell.length_c   1.000
_cell.angle_alpha   90.00
_cell.angle_beta   90.00
_cell.angle_gamma   90.00
#
_symmetry.space_group_name_H-M   'P 1'
#
loop_
_entity.id
_entity.type
_entity.pdbx_description
1 polymer ?
#
loop_
_entity_poly.entity_id
_entity_poly.type
_entity_poly.pdbx_seq_one_letter_code
_entity_poly.pdbx_strand_id
1 'polypeptide(L)'
;MSEFKNLTLDVADEIAVLAISRPAALNALNSETLDELNAALTEIEARDDVKVVILTGGPDKKGNEFKSFVAGADIVEMVNFTAPEARAFGIKASEPFFKLMNMRQVTIAAVNGFALGGGCEIAMACDIRIASENAIFGQPETGLGIIPGFGGTQRLARLVGMGRAKEMIFTCDNVDANEAYRIGLVNKVVAKEELMPTAKAMATKIISKGSYAISVAKGAINNGFDMDIKNAVEMEANLFGVVNDTNDKKEGMGAFLEKRAANLTDF
;
A
#
# COMPACT_ATOMS: atom_id res chain seq x y z
N MET A 1 8.39 -19.68 -5.76
CA MET A 1 8.55 -18.25 -5.43
C MET A 1 9.92 -17.81 -5.90
N SER A 2 9.97 -16.65 -6.55
CA SER A 2 11.24 -16.07 -7.00
C SER A 2 12.14 -15.74 -5.81
N GLU A 3 13.46 -15.87 -5.98
CA GLU A 3 14.43 -15.48 -4.96
C GLU A 3 14.78 -13.99 -5.18
N PHE A 4 14.47 -13.16 -4.20
CA PHE A 4 14.72 -11.72 -4.23
C PHE A 4 15.92 -11.37 -3.32
N LYS A 5 16.70 -10.37 -3.73
CA LYS A 5 17.85 -9.89 -2.97
C LYS A 5 17.46 -8.88 -1.89
N ASN A 6 16.52 -8.00 -2.23
CA ASN A 6 16.11 -6.85 -1.42
C ASN A 6 14.70 -7.01 -0.82
N LEU A 7 14.03 -8.13 -1.10
CA LEU A 7 12.69 -8.43 -0.60
C LEU A 7 12.65 -9.80 0.05
N THR A 8 11.67 -9.99 0.93
CA THR A 8 11.21 -11.31 1.35
C THR A 8 9.72 -11.44 1.07
N LEU A 9 9.28 -12.59 0.59
CA LEU A 9 7.88 -12.90 0.33
C LEU A 9 7.53 -14.20 1.06
N ASP A 10 6.58 -14.12 1.97
CA ASP A 10 5.99 -15.25 2.68
C ASP A 10 4.48 -15.28 2.41
N VAL A 11 3.94 -16.47 2.11
CA VAL A 11 2.50 -16.65 1.83
C VAL A 11 1.95 -17.73 2.72
N ALA A 12 1.01 -17.36 3.56
CA ALA A 12 0.27 -18.26 4.44
C ALA A 12 -1.15 -17.73 4.66
N ASP A 13 -2.12 -18.62 4.82
CA ASP A 13 -3.50 -18.26 5.18
C ASP A 13 -4.12 -17.21 4.22
N GLU A 14 -3.89 -17.36 2.92
CA GLU A 14 -4.33 -16.43 1.85
C GLU A 14 -3.76 -15.00 1.97
N ILE A 15 -2.72 -14.80 2.80
CA ILE A 15 -2.04 -13.54 3.04
C ILE A 15 -0.61 -13.63 2.49
N ALA A 16 -0.23 -12.71 1.61
CA ALA A 16 1.15 -12.48 1.23
C ALA A 16 1.76 -11.40 2.13
N VAL A 17 2.82 -11.72 2.84
CA VAL A 17 3.65 -10.75 3.56
C VAL A 17 4.87 -10.43 2.70
N LEU A 18 4.88 -9.23 2.12
CA LEU A 18 5.98 -8.72 1.29
C LEU A 18 6.77 -7.71 2.12
N ALA A 19 8.02 -8.02 2.42
CA ALA A 19 8.85 -7.13 3.21
C ALA A 19 10.07 -6.62 2.42
N ILE A 20 10.31 -5.29 2.47
CA ILE A 20 11.50 -4.67 1.88
C ILE A 20 12.65 -4.82 2.88
N SER A 21 13.72 -5.47 2.45
CA SER A 21 14.86 -5.85 3.30
C SER A 21 16.20 -5.41 2.70
N ARG A 22 16.47 -4.08 2.79
CA ARG A 22 17.77 -3.43 2.50
C ARG A 22 18.33 -2.73 3.74
N PRO A 23 18.72 -3.46 4.79
CA PRO A 23 19.05 -2.88 6.09
C PRO A 23 20.23 -1.88 6.05
N ALA A 24 21.19 -2.09 5.16
CA ALA A 24 22.34 -1.19 5.00
C ALA A 24 21.96 0.22 4.48
N ALA A 25 20.78 0.34 3.84
CA ALA A 25 20.25 1.58 3.29
C ALA A 25 18.90 1.97 3.93
N LEU A 26 18.59 1.52 5.14
CA LEU A 26 17.31 1.78 5.82
C LEU A 26 16.09 1.48 4.93
N ASN A 27 16.19 0.44 4.11
CA ASN A 27 15.17 0.02 3.14
C ASN A 27 14.89 1.03 2.01
N ALA A 28 15.81 1.95 1.73
CA ALA A 28 15.65 2.90 0.63
C ALA A 28 15.48 2.19 -0.73
N LEU A 29 14.64 2.76 -1.60
CA LEU A 29 14.27 2.21 -2.89
C LEU A 29 15.30 2.62 -3.95
N ASN A 30 16.02 1.66 -4.49
CA ASN A 30 16.84 1.80 -5.70
C ASN A 30 16.15 1.07 -6.87
N SER A 31 16.72 1.22 -8.08
CA SER A 31 16.17 0.58 -9.29
C SER A 31 15.99 -0.93 -9.16
N GLU A 32 16.97 -1.63 -8.55
CA GLU A 32 16.91 -3.08 -8.32
C GLU A 32 15.71 -3.46 -7.41
N THR A 33 15.51 -2.72 -6.32
CA THR A 33 14.38 -2.95 -5.40
C THR A 33 13.03 -2.67 -6.07
N LEU A 34 12.95 -1.65 -6.93
CA LEU A 34 11.73 -1.34 -7.69
C LEU A 34 11.39 -2.44 -8.71
N ASP A 35 12.42 -2.97 -9.40
CA ASP A 35 12.25 -4.11 -10.32
C ASP A 35 11.78 -5.36 -9.58
N GLU A 36 12.38 -5.67 -8.43
CA GLU A 36 11.97 -6.79 -7.58
C GLU A 36 10.54 -6.61 -7.04
N LEU A 37 10.18 -5.40 -6.60
CA LEU A 37 8.81 -5.09 -6.17
C LEU A 37 7.80 -5.34 -7.29
N ASN A 38 8.10 -4.86 -8.50
CA ASN A 38 7.22 -5.08 -9.65
C ASN A 38 7.07 -6.57 -9.98
N ALA A 39 8.16 -7.33 -9.92
CA ALA A 39 8.16 -8.77 -10.15
C ALA A 39 7.37 -9.54 -9.06
N ALA A 40 7.62 -9.21 -7.77
CA ALA A 40 6.92 -9.83 -6.64
C ALA A 40 5.41 -9.56 -6.69
N LEU A 41 5.00 -8.33 -6.98
CA LEU A 41 3.58 -7.97 -7.10
C LEU A 41 2.93 -8.65 -8.32
N THR A 42 3.67 -8.84 -9.42
CA THR A 42 3.18 -9.60 -10.58
C THR A 42 2.98 -11.08 -10.23
N GLU A 43 3.92 -11.68 -9.49
CA GLU A 43 3.80 -13.05 -9.00
C GLU A 43 2.58 -13.20 -8.08
N ILE A 44 2.39 -12.25 -7.15
CA ILE A 44 1.26 -12.25 -6.21
C ILE A 44 -0.08 -12.07 -6.95
N GLU A 45 -0.15 -11.13 -7.90
CA GLU A 45 -1.38 -10.84 -8.66
C GLU A 45 -1.89 -12.05 -9.45
N ALA A 46 -0.97 -12.91 -9.92
CA ALA A 46 -1.30 -14.15 -10.65
C ALA A 46 -1.78 -15.28 -9.73
N ARG A 47 -1.77 -15.13 -8.41
CA ARG A 47 -2.12 -16.18 -7.44
C ARG A 47 -3.57 -16.07 -6.98
N ASP A 48 -4.35 -17.11 -7.20
CA ASP A 48 -5.74 -17.20 -6.72
C ASP A 48 -5.84 -17.52 -5.22
N ASP A 49 -4.78 -18.09 -4.65
CA ASP A 49 -4.68 -18.42 -3.23
C ASP A 49 -4.18 -17.25 -2.35
N VAL A 50 -4.02 -16.04 -2.91
CA VAL A 50 -3.68 -14.83 -2.16
C VAL A 50 -4.79 -13.79 -2.32
N LYS A 51 -5.37 -13.35 -1.20
CA LYS A 51 -6.45 -12.35 -1.15
C LYS A 51 -5.99 -10.99 -0.62
N VAL A 52 -4.98 -10.99 0.26
CA VAL A 52 -4.47 -9.77 0.90
C VAL A 52 -2.95 -9.75 0.84
N VAL A 53 -2.39 -8.58 0.55
CA VAL A 53 -0.94 -8.30 0.62
C VAL A 53 -0.67 -7.38 1.80
N ILE A 54 0.24 -7.77 2.69
CA ILE A 54 0.76 -6.91 3.74
C ILE A 54 2.17 -6.49 3.33
N LEU A 55 2.36 -5.20 3.06
CA LEU A 55 3.67 -4.61 2.76
C LEU A 55 4.27 -4.05 4.05
N THR A 56 5.52 -4.39 4.36
CA THR A 56 6.21 -3.92 5.58
C THR A 56 7.71 -3.75 5.35
N GLY A 57 8.40 -3.13 6.31
CA GLY A 57 9.85 -3.16 6.38
C GLY A 57 10.33 -4.48 6.98
N GLY A 58 11.23 -5.14 6.31
CA GLY A 58 11.81 -6.41 6.74
C GLY A 58 12.89 -6.28 7.81
N PRO A 59 13.27 -7.36 8.55
CA PRO A 59 14.33 -7.37 9.55
C PRO A 59 15.73 -7.21 8.92
N ASP A 60 16.72 -6.73 9.69
CA ASP A 60 18.09 -6.75 9.22
C ASP A 60 18.59 -8.21 9.10
N LYS A 61 19.72 -8.41 8.39
CA LYS A 61 20.30 -9.76 8.19
C LYS A 61 20.66 -10.51 9.49
N LYS A 62 20.62 -9.80 10.64
CA LYS A 62 20.84 -10.37 11.97
C LYS A 62 19.54 -10.63 12.74
N GLY A 63 18.38 -10.37 12.09
CA GLY A 63 17.08 -10.51 12.74
C GLY A 63 16.77 -9.40 13.75
N ASN A 64 17.59 -8.32 13.79
CA ASN A 64 17.31 -7.19 14.67
C ASN A 64 16.13 -6.38 14.13
N GLU A 65 15.33 -5.85 15.04
CA GLU A 65 14.19 -5.02 14.69
C GLU A 65 14.59 -3.79 13.88
N PHE A 66 13.75 -3.46 12.89
CA PHE A 66 13.96 -2.33 11.99
C PHE A 66 13.64 -0.99 12.64
N LYS A 67 14.42 0.02 12.20
CA LYS A 67 14.13 1.43 12.42
C LYS A 67 13.35 2.04 11.28
N SER A 68 13.14 1.31 10.17
CA SER A 68 12.57 1.89 8.95
C SER A 68 11.63 0.94 8.24
N PHE A 69 10.46 1.42 7.89
CA PHE A 69 9.62 0.84 6.87
C PHE A 69 10.32 0.99 5.51
N VAL A 70 10.47 2.23 5.04
CA VAL A 70 11.24 2.64 3.86
C VAL A 70 11.70 4.09 4.06
N ALA A 71 13.01 4.33 4.06
CA ALA A 71 13.56 5.67 4.31
C ALA A 71 13.71 6.54 3.03
N GLY A 72 12.94 6.26 2.01
CA GLY A 72 12.92 7.07 0.78
C GLY A 72 13.48 6.36 -0.44
N ALA A 73 13.76 7.13 -1.48
CA ALA A 73 14.54 6.70 -2.63
C ALA A 73 16.03 6.69 -2.30
N ASP A 74 16.82 5.87 -3.00
CA ASP A 74 18.26 5.76 -2.78
C ASP A 74 19.00 6.98 -3.36
N ILE A 75 19.38 7.91 -2.49
CA ILE A 75 20.05 9.15 -2.87
C ILE A 75 21.40 8.88 -3.55
N VAL A 76 22.10 7.79 -3.18
CA VAL A 76 23.39 7.43 -3.77
C VAL A 76 23.23 7.13 -5.28
N GLU A 77 22.12 6.49 -5.65
CA GLU A 77 21.80 6.25 -7.07
C GLU A 77 21.42 7.56 -7.79
N MET A 78 20.67 8.42 -7.12
CA MET A 78 20.02 9.59 -7.73
C MET A 78 20.92 10.80 -7.90
N VAL A 79 21.97 10.96 -7.10
CA VAL A 79 22.72 12.22 -6.93
C VAL A 79 23.30 12.76 -8.25
N ASN A 80 23.58 11.90 -9.21
CA ASN A 80 24.13 12.27 -10.50
C ASN A 80 23.13 12.16 -11.67
N PHE A 81 21.85 11.92 -11.39
CA PHE A 81 20.86 11.80 -12.47
C PHE A 81 20.70 13.09 -13.26
N THR A 82 20.72 12.95 -14.56
CA THR A 82 20.22 13.97 -15.48
C THR A 82 18.69 14.04 -15.42
N ALA A 83 18.08 15.08 -15.97
CA ALA A 83 16.62 15.20 -15.99
C ALA A 83 15.90 14.01 -16.68
N PRO A 84 16.37 13.46 -17.82
CA PRO A 84 15.80 12.24 -18.39
C PRO A 84 15.91 11.01 -17.50
N GLU A 85 17.05 10.82 -16.81
CA GLU A 85 17.27 9.68 -15.91
C GLU A 85 16.38 9.79 -14.66
N ALA A 86 16.29 10.97 -14.05
CA ALA A 86 15.41 11.21 -12.93
C ALA A 86 13.93 10.96 -13.31
N ARG A 87 13.50 11.41 -14.49
CA ARG A 87 12.17 11.11 -15.01
C ARG A 87 11.94 9.61 -15.21
N ALA A 88 12.90 8.91 -15.80
CA ALA A 88 12.82 7.46 -16.01
C ALA A 88 12.70 6.70 -14.68
N PHE A 89 13.46 7.11 -13.67
CA PHE A 89 13.41 6.53 -12.33
C PHE A 89 12.05 6.76 -11.66
N GLY A 90 11.46 7.96 -11.77
CA GLY A 90 10.11 8.24 -11.27
C GLY A 90 9.03 7.41 -11.97
N ILE A 91 9.14 7.19 -13.30
CA ILE A 91 8.25 6.31 -14.04
C ILE A 91 8.42 4.86 -13.57
N LYS A 92 9.65 4.38 -13.44
CA LYS A 92 9.95 3.03 -12.94
C LYS A 92 9.30 2.77 -11.57
N ALA A 93 9.40 3.72 -10.63
CA ALA A 93 8.75 3.60 -9.33
C ALA A 93 7.23 3.61 -9.40
N SER A 94 6.65 4.30 -10.39
CA SER A 94 5.20 4.38 -10.56
C SER A 94 4.57 3.03 -10.89
N GLU A 95 5.27 2.13 -11.58
CA GLU A 95 4.74 0.82 -12.00
C GLU A 95 4.32 -0.04 -10.79
N PRO A 96 5.21 -0.41 -9.83
CA PRO A 96 4.81 -1.20 -8.67
C PRO A 96 3.82 -0.44 -7.76
N PHE A 97 3.86 0.89 -7.72
CA PHE A 97 2.94 1.68 -6.89
C PHE A 97 1.52 1.68 -7.47
N PHE A 98 1.37 1.80 -8.80
CA PHE A 98 0.07 1.63 -9.44
C PHE A 98 -0.43 0.19 -9.35
N LYS A 99 0.47 -0.79 -9.38
CA LYS A 99 0.08 -2.19 -9.18
C LYS A 99 -0.50 -2.41 -7.78
N LEU A 100 0.13 -1.90 -6.70
CA LEU A 100 -0.41 -1.92 -5.34
C LEU A 100 -1.82 -1.30 -5.26
N MET A 101 -2.03 -0.18 -5.96
CA MET A 101 -3.33 0.49 -5.99
C MET A 101 -4.41 -0.31 -6.71
N ASN A 102 -4.05 -0.98 -7.82
CA ASN A 102 -5.04 -1.49 -8.79
C ASN A 102 -5.16 -3.02 -8.82
N MET A 103 -4.21 -3.76 -8.22
CA MET A 103 -4.31 -5.21 -8.14
C MET A 103 -5.59 -5.65 -7.42
N ARG A 104 -6.10 -6.84 -7.80
CA ARG A 104 -7.35 -7.37 -7.23
C ARG A 104 -7.27 -7.64 -5.72
N GLN A 105 -6.09 -7.99 -5.22
CA GLN A 105 -5.83 -8.19 -3.79
C GLN A 105 -5.94 -6.86 -3.03
N VAL A 106 -6.40 -6.93 -1.79
CA VAL A 106 -6.33 -5.78 -0.88
C VAL A 106 -4.89 -5.60 -0.38
N THR A 107 -4.41 -4.36 -0.36
CA THR A 107 -3.05 -4.04 0.08
C THR A 107 -3.06 -3.28 1.40
N ILE A 108 -2.29 -3.77 2.38
CA ILE A 108 -2.15 -3.16 3.72
C ILE A 108 -0.69 -2.78 3.92
N ALA A 109 -0.38 -1.50 4.10
CA ALA A 109 0.94 -1.08 4.58
C ALA A 109 0.98 -1.22 6.11
N ALA A 110 1.86 -2.07 6.61
CA ALA A 110 2.20 -2.19 8.03
C ALA A 110 3.50 -1.41 8.28
N VAL A 111 3.35 -0.15 8.71
CA VAL A 111 4.44 0.82 8.80
C VAL A 111 5.12 0.73 10.16
N ASN A 112 6.31 0.14 10.21
CA ASN A 112 7.04 -0.22 11.42
C ASN A 112 8.19 0.73 11.79
N GLY A 113 8.21 1.97 11.32
CA GLY A 113 9.27 2.94 11.56
C GLY A 113 9.25 4.08 10.55
N PHE A 114 10.41 4.53 10.08
CA PHE A 114 10.48 5.62 9.09
C PHE A 114 9.79 5.25 7.77
N ALA A 115 8.87 6.10 7.35
CA ALA A 115 8.19 6.12 6.06
C ALA A 115 8.39 7.51 5.44
N LEU A 116 9.56 7.75 4.84
CA LEU A 116 9.97 9.07 4.34
C LEU A 116 10.05 9.09 2.82
N GLY A 117 9.69 10.19 2.18
CA GLY A 117 9.74 10.33 0.74
C GLY A 117 9.08 9.15 0.01
N GLY A 118 9.84 8.44 -0.83
CA GLY A 118 9.39 7.23 -1.50
C GLY A 118 8.76 6.18 -0.57
N GLY A 119 9.16 6.15 0.71
CA GLY A 119 8.56 5.29 1.73
C GLY A 119 7.17 5.73 2.14
N CYS A 120 6.93 7.02 2.29
CA CYS A 120 5.59 7.56 2.50
C CYS A 120 4.73 7.35 1.25
N GLU A 121 5.32 7.51 0.05
CA GLU A 121 4.66 7.36 -1.23
C GLU A 121 4.18 5.92 -1.50
N ILE A 122 5.01 4.90 -1.19
CA ILE A 122 4.60 3.50 -1.33
C ILE A 122 3.56 3.09 -0.27
N ALA A 123 3.66 3.62 0.96
CA ALA A 123 2.63 3.40 1.97
C ALA A 123 1.27 3.97 1.52
N MET A 124 1.27 5.17 0.92
CA MET A 124 0.06 5.79 0.35
C MET A 124 -0.48 5.08 -0.89
N ALA A 125 0.32 4.26 -1.56
CA ALA A 125 -0.12 3.43 -2.68
C ALA A 125 -0.88 2.17 -2.24
N CYS A 126 -0.78 1.77 -0.97
CA CYS A 126 -1.60 0.70 -0.41
C CYS A 126 -3.02 1.19 -0.09
N ASP A 127 -4.00 0.27 -0.07
CA ASP A 127 -5.39 0.58 0.26
C ASP A 127 -5.54 1.06 1.71
N ILE A 128 -4.88 0.37 2.64
CA ILE A 128 -4.97 0.62 4.08
C ILE A 128 -3.56 0.80 4.66
N ARG A 129 -3.41 1.70 5.63
CA ARG A 129 -2.16 1.96 6.36
C ARG A 129 -2.39 1.77 7.85
N ILE A 130 -1.62 0.85 8.45
CA ILE A 130 -1.54 0.65 9.90
C ILE A 130 -0.14 1.04 10.32
N ALA A 131 0.00 1.91 11.29
CA ALA A 131 1.28 2.38 11.79
C ALA A 131 1.55 1.84 13.20
N SER A 132 2.79 1.50 13.50
CA SER A 132 3.24 1.39 14.87
C SER A 132 3.41 2.78 15.48
N GLU A 133 3.29 2.90 16.80
CA GLU A 133 3.39 4.16 17.54
C GLU A 133 4.72 4.92 17.32
N ASN A 134 5.78 4.19 16.94
CA ASN A 134 7.09 4.76 16.62
C ASN A 134 7.25 5.11 15.13
N ALA A 135 6.22 4.97 14.30
CA ALA A 135 6.30 5.31 12.90
C ALA A 135 6.37 6.83 12.69
N ILE A 136 7.18 7.23 11.72
CA ILE A 136 7.40 8.63 11.34
C ILE A 136 7.16 8.76 9.84
N PHE A 137 6.33 9.70 9.46
CA PHE A 137 6.01 9.99 8.06
C PHE A 137 6.52 11.36 7.64
N GLY A 138 6.94 11.50 6.39
CA GLY A 138 7.38 12.79 5.85
C GLY A 138 7.64 12.78 4.36
N GLN A 139 7.74 13.97 3.79
CA GLN A 139 8.11 14.22 2.39
C GLN A 139 9.27 15.24 2.36
N PRO A 140 10.53 14.80 2.65
CA PRO A 140 11.66 15.71 2.86
C PRO A 140 12.33 16.17 1.56
N GLU A 141 11.77 15.85 0.41
CA GLU A 141 12.40 16.04 -0.90
C GLU A 141 12.76 17.49 -1.21
N THR A 142 11.93 18.46 -0.80
CA THR A 142 12.19 19.89 -1.06
C THR A 142 13.41 20.40 -0.29
N GLY A 143 13.70 19.81 0.86
CA GLY A 143 14.93 20.05 1.61
C GLY A 143 16.21 19.61 0.89
N LEU A 144 16.06 18.72 -0.10
CA LEU A 144 17.15 18.24 -0.99
C LEU A 144 17.15 18.97 -2.35
N GLY A 145 16.27 19.96 -2.55
CA GLY A 145 16.15 20.70 -3.81
C GLY A 145 15.42 19.95 -4.93
N ILE A 146 14.64 18.90 -4.60
CA ILE A 146 13.83 18.15 -5.53
C ILE A 146 12.36 18.11 -5.03
N ILE A 147 11.47 17.48 -5.78
CA ILE A 147 10.07 17.24 -5.37
C ILE A 147 9.84 15.76 -5.14
N PRO A 148 8.77 15.35 -4.39
CA PRO A 148 8.32 13.97 -4.35
C PRO A 148 8.13 13.43 -5.77
N GLY A 149 8.82 12.35 -6.10
CA GLY A 149 8.93 11.84 -7.48
C GLY A 149 8.12 10.59 -7.77
N PHE A 150 7.56 9.94 -6.72
CA PHE A 150 6.84 8.66 -6.84
C PHE A 150 5.33 8.83 -6.57
N GLY A 151 4.82 10.04 -6.76
CA GLY A 151 3.41 10.39 -6.66
C GLY A 151 2.98 11.02 -5.33
N GLY A 152 3.91 11.39 -4.46
CA GLY A 152 3.63 12.00 -3.15
C GLY A 152 2.85 13.29 -3.25
N THR A 153 3.17 14.17 -4.21
CA THR A 153 2.42 15.40 -4.44
C THR A 153 0.93 15.15 -4.71
N GLN A 154 0.60 14.01 -5.31
CA GLN A 154 -0.76 13.65 -5.70
C GLN A 154 -1.48 12.83 -4.63
N ARG A 155 -0.84 11.75 -4.12
CA ARG A 155 -1.46 10.87 -3.14
C ARG A 155 -1.64 11.56 -1.79
N LEU A 156 -0.63 12.30 -1.32
CA LEU A 156 -0.72 12.98 -0.03
C LEU A 156 -1.84 14.01 -0.04
N ALA A 157 -1.91 14.87 -1.07
CA ALA A 157 -2.96 15.90 -1.18
C ALA A 157 -4.38 15.30 -1.23
N ARG A 158 -4.54 14.10 -1.82
CA ARG A 158 -5.82 13.40 -1.86
C ARG A 158 -6.22 12.77 -0.52
N LEU A 159 -5.23 12.34 0.27
CA LEU A 159 -5.49 11.74 1.58
C LEU A 159 -5.71 12.76 2.69
N VAL A 160 -4.86 13.80 2.79
CA VAL A 160 -4.85 14.73 3.94
C VAL A 160 -5.33 16.12 3.59
N GLY A 161 -5.69 16.36 2.33
CA GLY A 161 -6.05 17.67 1.80
C GLY A 161 -4.84 18.53 1.43
N MET A 162 -5.05 19.49 0.51
CA MET A 162 -3.97 20.30 -0.08
C MET A 162 -3.17 21.12 0.94
N GLY A 163 -3.83 21.63 1.99
CA GLY A 163 -3.17 22.47 3.00
C GLY A 163 -2.11 21.67 3.76
N ARG A 164 -2.48 20.51 4.29
CA ARG A 164 -1.56 19.63 5.03
C ARG A 164 -0.46 19.06 4.14
N ALA A 165 -0.79 18.65 2.93
CA ALA A 165 0.20 18.17 1.98
C ALA A 165 1.26 19.22 1.66
N LYS A 166 0.85 20.47 1.43
CA LYS A 166 1.77 21.60 1.19
C LYS A 166 2.62 21.90 2.42
N GLU A 167 2.04 21.90 3.62
CA GLU A 167 2.77 22.10 4.86
C GLU A 167 3.90 21.06 4.98
N MET A 168 3.58 19.76 4.93
CA MET A 168 4.56 18.67 5.04
C MET A 168 5.66 18.74 3.97
N ILE A 169 5.28 19.00 2.70
CA ILE A 169 6.23 19.03 1.58
C ILE A 169 7.11 20.29 1.63
N PHE A 170 6.55 21.47 2.00
CA PHE A 170 7.27 22.74 1.94
C PHE A 170 8.20 22.93 3.14
N THR A 171 7.80 22.45 4.32
CA THR A 171 8.61 22.55 5.53
C THR A 171 9.57 21.38 5.70
N CYS A 172 9.32 20.24 5.04
CA CYS A 172 9.99 18.95 5.28
C CYS A 172 9.80 18.44 6.72
N ASP A 173 8.82 18.96 7.45
CA ASP A 173 8.53 18.48 8.80
C ASP A 173 7.96 17.07 8.75
N ASN A 174 8.49 16.24 9.63
CA ASN A 174 7.97 14.89 9.83
C ASN A 174 6.77 14.93 10.77
N VAL A 175 5.82 14.02 10.54
CA VAL A 175 4.69 13.78 11.45
C VAL A 175 4.83 12.41 12.11
N ASP A 176 4.51 12.33 13.39
CA ASP A 176 4.46 11.07 14.12
C ASP A 176 3.19 10.26 13.75
N ALA A 177 3.11 9.03 14.25
CA ALA A 177 1.99 8.14 13.95
C ALA A 177 0.64 8.71 14.40
N ASN A 178 0.58 9.42 15.54
CA ASN A 178 -0.67 9.97 16.07
C ASN A 178 -1.15 11.16 15.23
N GLU A 179 -0.23 12.04 14.83
CA GLU A 179 -0.58 13.13 13.90
C GLU A 179 -0.96 12.58 12.53
N ALA A 180 -0.24 11.56 12.02
CA ALA A 180 -0.60 10.89 10.78
C ALA A 180 -2.02 10.29 10.83
N TYR A 181 -2.43 9.73 11.98
CA TYR A 181 -3.81 9.28 12.20
C TYR A 181 -4.79 10.45 12.24
N ARG A 182 -4.46 11.51 12.99
CA ARG A 182 -5.34 12.69 13.14
C ARG A 182 -5.64 13.37 11.81
N ILE A 183 -4.67 13.43 10.89
CA ILE A 183 -4.84 14.05 9.56
C ILE A 183 -5.40 13.11 8.50
N GLY A 184 -5.64 11.83 8.82
CA GLY A 184 -6.18 10.84 7.88
C GLY A 184 -5.14 10.17 6.99
N LEU A 185 -3.84 10.35 7.26
CA LEU A 185 -2.78 9.68 6.51
C LEU A 185 -2.72 8.18 6.83
N VAL A 186 -3.01 7.76 8.06
CA VAL A 186 -3.09 6.35 8.46
C VAL A 186 -4.45 6.00 9.04
N ASN A 187 -4.85 4.73 8.90
CA ASN A 187 -6.16 4.23 9.33
C ASN A 187 -6.16 3.78 10.79
N LYS A 188 -4.99 3.42 11.34
CA LYS A 188 -4.85 2.93 12.71
C LYS A 188 -3.43 3.09 13.22
N VAL A 189 -3.30 3.36 14.53
CA VAL A 189 -2.02 3.34 15.25
C VAL A 189 -2.11 2.28 16.35
N VAL A 190 -1.05 1.49 16.52
CA VAL A 190 -0.97 0.41 17.51
C VAL A 190 0.44 0.37 18.13
N ALA A 191 0.57 -0.30 19.28
CA ALA A 191 1.88 -0.60 19.84
C ALA A 191 2.71 -1.39 18.82
N LYS A 192 4.03 -1.26 18.90
CA LYS A 192 4.95 -1.82 17.91
C LYS A 192 4.78 -3.34 17.77
N GLU A 193 4.63 -4.05 18.86
CA GLU A 193 4.46 -5.49 18.91
C GLU A 193 3.12 -5.94 18.32
N GLU A 194 2.12 -5.05 18.33
CA GLU A 194 0.78 -5.32 17.81
C GLU A 194 0.62 -5.02 16.33
N LEU A 195 1.64 -4.45 15.66
CA LEU A 195 1.53 -4.03 14.27
C LEU A 195 1.18 -5.20 13.33
N MET A 196 2.01 -6.22 13.29
CA MET A 196 1.78 -7.39 12.42
C MET A 196 0.57 -8.23 12.86
N PRO A 197 0.34 -8.50 14.17
CA PRO A 197 -0.90 -9.12 14.63
C PRO A 197 -2.15 -8.37 14.17
N THR A 198 -2.17 -7.03 14.29
CA THR A 198 -3.31 -6.20 13.85
C THR A 198 -3.49 -6.24 12.31
N ALA A 199 -2.40 -6.15 11.55
CA ALA A 199 -2.47 -6.22 10.10
C ALA A 199 -3.02 -7.59 9.63
N LYS A 200 -2.53 -8.68 10.20
CA LYS A 200 -3.02 -10.04 9.92
C LYS A 200 -4.49 -10.24 10.35
N ALA A 201 -4.89 -9.75 11.51
CA ALA A 201 -6.29 -9.81 11.95
C ALA A 201 -7.22 -9.03 11.01
N MET A 202 -6.77 -7.87 10.51
CA MET A 202 -7.52 -7.10 9.51
C MET A 202 -7.60 -7.86 8.18
N ALA A 203 -6.50 -8.46 7.72
CA ALA A 203 -6.46 -9.29 6.52
C ALA A 203 -7.44 -10.47 6.63
N THR A 204 -7.41 -11.23 7.72
CA THR A 204 -8.34 -12.34 7.98
C THR A 204 -9.80 -11.87 7.97
N LYS A 205 -10.08 -10.70 8.54
CA LYS A 205 -11.42 -10.11 8.49
C LYS A 205 -11.85 -9.77 7.06
N ILE A 206 -10.95 -9.26 6.22
CA ILE A 206 -11.21 -8.95 4.81
C ILE A 206 -11.44 -10.26 4.04
N ILE A 207 -10.59 -11.26 4.22
CA ILE A 207 -10.67 -12.57 3.58
C ILE A 207 -12.02 -13.26 3.88
N SER A 208 -12.58 -13.05 5.07
CA SER A 208 -13.91 -13.58 5.44
C SER A 208 -15.09 -12.96 4.66
N LYS A 209 -14.84 -12.03 3.72
CA LYS A 209 -15.87 -11.37 2.87
C LYS A 209 -15.70 -11.84 1.43
N GLY A 210 -16.65 -11.51 0.56
CA GLY A 210 -16.59 -11.83 -0.87
C GLY A 210 -15.42 -11.13 -1.55
N SER A 211 -14.39 -11.88 -1.90
CA SER A 211 -13.14 -11.33 -2.44
C SER A 211 -13.36 -10.64 -3.78
N TYR A 212 -14.19 -11.22 -4.65
CA TYR A 212 -14.56 -10.59 -5.92
C TYR A 212 -15.30 -9.26 -5.71
N ALA A 213 -16.27 -9.22 -4.81
CA ALA A 213 -17.00 -7.99 -4.49
C ALA A 213 -16.08 -6.90 -3.91
N ILE A 214 -15.09 -7.27 -3.08
CA ILE A 214 -14.07 -6.34 -2.56
C ILE A 214 -13.22 -5.79 -3.70
N SER A 215 -12.73 -6.64 -4.60
CA SER A 215 -11.93 -6.22 -5.76
C SER A 215 -12.68 -5.24 -6.66
N VAL A 216 -13.95 -5.52 -6.94
CA VAL A 216 -14.82 -4.63 -7.71
C VAL A 216 -15.08 -3.31 -6.99
N ALA A 217 -15.34 -3.35 -5.67
CA ALA A 217 -15.52 -2.14 -4.87
C ALA A 217 -14.24 -1.28 -4.82
N LYS A 218 -13.05 -1.91 -4.68
CA LYS A 218 -11.75 -1.21 -4.78
C LYS A 218 -11.61 -0.50 -6.13
N GLY A 219 -11.90 -1.19 -7.23
CA GLY A 219 -11.88 -0.61 -8.58
C GLY A 219 -12.86 0.56 -8.73
N ALA A 220 -14.08 0.42 -8.20
CA ALA A 220 -15.09 1.48 -8.21
C ALA A 220 -14.63 2.73 -7.45
N ILE A 221 -14.06 2.55 -6.26
CA ILE A 221 -13.52 3.65 -5.44
C ILE A 221 -12.35 4.34 -6.17
N ASN A 222 -11.36 3.57 -6.64
CA ASN A 222 -10.17 4.13 -7.25
C ASN A 222 -10.48 4.88 -8.55
N ASN A 223 -11.30 4.30 -9.43
CA ASN A 223 -11.62 4.92 -10.71
C ASN A 223 -12.64 6.05 -10.57
N GLY A 224 -13.60 5.93 -9.65
CA GLY A 224 -14.65 6.94 -9.43
C GLY A 224 -14.13 8.18 -8.72
N PHE A 225 -13.02 8.12 -7.99
CA PHE A 225 -12.54 9.24 -7.17
C PHE A 225 -12.17 10.49 -7.99
N ASP A 226 -11.66 10.32 -9.19
CA ASP A 226 -11.29 11.42 -10.09
C ASP A 226 -12.37 11.71 -11.17
N MET A 227 -13.52 11.03 -11.11
CA MET A 227 -14.66 11.28 -11.99
C MET A 227 -15.62 12.31 -11.38
N ASP A 228 -16.47 12.93 -12.22
CA ASP A 228 -17.63 13.63 -11.69
C ASP A 228 -18.60 12.63 -11.05
N ILE A 229 -19.28 13.08 -10.01
CA ILE A 229 -20.10 12.19 -9.17
C ILE A 229 -21.20 11.46 -9.94
N LYS A 230 -21.78 12.07 -10.97
CA LYS A 230 -22.86 11.43 -11.75
C LYS A 230 -22.32 10.24 -12.54
N ASN A 231 -21.22 10.40 -13.25
CA ASN A 231 -20.60 9.32 -14.02
C ASN A 231 -20.00 8.25 -13.09
N ALA A 232 -19.43 8.64 -11.94
CA ALA A 232 -18.94 7.70 -10.95
C ALA A 232 -20.06 6.79 -10.40
N VAL A 233 -21.23 7.35 -10.05
CA VAL A 233 -22.38 6.59 -9.55
C VAL A 233 -23.01 5.72 -10.65
N GLU A 234 -23.02 6.17 -11.92
CA GLU A 234 -23.46 5.33 -13.04
C GLU A 234 -22.52 4.13 -13.25
N MET A 235 -21.20 4.35 -13.19
CA MET A 235 -20.21 3.27 -13.19
C MET A 235 -20.44 2.28 -12.02
N GLU A 236 -20.66 2.79 -10.81
CA GLU A 236 -20.95 1.96 -9.63
C GLU A 236 -22.21 1.10 -9.85
N ALA A 237 -23.28 1.67 -10.42
CA ALA A 237 -24.51 0.92 -10.73
C ALA A 237 -24.25 -0.23 -11.73
N ASN A 238 -23.42 -0.01 -12.74
CA ASN A 238 -23.04 -1.05 -13.71
C ASN A 238 -22.24 -2.17 -12.99
N LEU A 239 -21.24 -1.81 -12.15
CA LEU A 239 -20.45 -2.76 -11.38
C LEU A 239 -21.29 -3.52 -10.35
N PHE A 240 -22.24 -2.85 -9.70
CA PHE A 240 -23.22 -3.50 -8.82
C PHE A 240 -24.05 -4.56 -9.57
N GLY A 241 -24.47 -4.26 -10.80
CA GLY A 241 -25.12 -5.24 -11.68
C GLY A 241 -24.26 -6.47 -11.94
N VAL A 242 -22.96 -6.27 -12.25
CA VAL A 242 -22.02 -7.37 -12.50
C VAL A 242 -21.86 -8.26 -11.26
N VAL A 243 -21.63 -7.67 -10.09
CA VAL A 243 -21.48 -8.44 -8.83
C VAL A 243 -22.75 -9.19 -8.46
N ASN A 244 -23.92 -8.71 -8.86
CA ASN A 244 -25.20 -9.39 -8.59
C ASN A 244 -25.39 -10.72 -9.35
N ASP A 245 -24.55 -11.04 -10.35
CA ASP A 245 -24.60 -12.30 -11.08
C ASP A 245 -23.62 -13.37 -10.54
N THR A 246 -22.97 -13.12 -9.40
CA THR A 246 -22.01 -14.04 -8.78
C THR A 246 -22.67 -15.12 -7.91
N ASN A 247 -21.93 -16.22 -7.67
CA ASN A 247 -22.35 -17.25 -6.72
C ASN A 247 -22.27 -16.73 -5.29
N ASP A 248 -21.22 -15.97 -4.96
CA ASP A 248 -21.03 -15.39 -3.64
C ASP A 248 -22.17 -14.46 -3.23
N LYS A 249 -22.76 -13.71 -4.18
CA LYS A 249 -23.96 -12.91 -3.89
C LYS A 249 -25.15 -13.78 -3.51
N LYS A 250 -25.39 -14.87 -4.24
CA LYS A 250 -26.51 -15.80 -3.95
C LYS A 250 -26.31 -16.45 -2.59
N GLU A 251 -25.10 -16.95 -2.35
CA GLU A 251 -24.72 -17.57 -1.06
C GLU A 251 -24.82 -16.57 0.09
N GLY A 252 -24.20 -15.39 -0.04
CA GLY A 252 -24.15 -14.39 1.01
C GLY A 252 -25.54 -13.88 1.43
N MET A 253 -26.42 -13.58 0.46
CA MET A 253 -27.80 -13.16 0.72
C MET A 253 -28.64 -14.32 1.30
N GLY A 254 -28.48 -15.54 0.78
CA GLY A 254 -29.17 -16.73 1.28
C GLY A 254 -28.78 -17.03 2.73
N ALA A 255 -27.47 -17.07 3.01
CA ALA A 255 -26.95 -17.30 4.35
C ALA A 255 -27.43 -16.25 5.36
N PHE A 256 -27.50 -14.98 4.95
CA PHE A 256 -28.03 -13.90 5.80
C PHE A 256 -29.51 -14.13 6.16
N LEU A 257 -30.34 -14.47 5.19
CA LEU A 257 -31.77 -14.77 5.44
C LEU A 257 -31.96 -16.00 6.31
N GLU A 258 -31.14 -17.02 6.16
CA GLU A 258 -31.12 -18.27 6.90
C GLU A 258 -30.41 -18.15 8.26
N LYS A 259 -29.81 -17.01 8.58
CA LYS A 259 -29.04 -16.73 9.81
C LYS A 259 -27.90 -17.73 10.06
N ARG A 260 -27.21 -18.14 9.00
CA ARG A 260 -26.01 -18.99 9.04
C ARG A 260 -24.76 -18.23 8.53
N ALA A 261 -23.59 -18.81 8.76
CA ALA A 261 -22.38 -18.33 8.13
C ALA A 261 -22.43 -18.57 6.62
N ALA A 262 -21.96 -17.58 5.85
CA ALA A 262 -21.78 -17.69 4.40
C ALA A 262 -20.46 -18.41 4.07
N ASN A 263 -20.46 -19.19 2.98
CA ASN A 263 -19.27 -19.79 2.40
C ASN A 263 -18.98 -19.11 1.06
N LEU A 264 -18.22 -18.01 1.09
CA LEU A 264 -17.90 -17.19 -0.08
C LEU A 264 -16.63 -17.72 -0.75
N THR A 265 -16.69 -18.01 -2.05
CA THR A 265 -15.64 -18.71 -2.79
C THR A 265 -15.25 -18.07 -4.11
N ASP A 266 -16.01 -17.08 -4.60
CA ASP A 266 -15.70 -16.38 -5.84
C ASP A 266 -14.48 -15.44 -5.65
N PHE A 267 -13.56 -15.46 -6.64
CA PHE A 267 -12.39 -14.58 -6.66
C PHE A 267 -12.09 -14.07 -8.05
#